data_bac23b5c98c428fc11e95ba1f38db849
#
_entry.id   bac23b5c98c428fc11e95ba1f38db849
#
_cell.length_a   1.000
_cell.length_b   1.000
_cell.length_c   1.000
_cell.angle_alpha   90.00
_cell.angle_beta   90.00
_cell.angle_gamma   90.00
#
_symmetry.space_group_name_H-M   'P 1'
#
loop_
_entity.id
_entity.type
_entity.pdbx_description
1 polymer ?
#
loop_
_entity_poly.entity_id
_entity_poly.type
_entity_poly.pdbx_seq_one_letter_code
_entity_poly.pdbx_strand_id
1 'polypeptide(L)' 'PREVHEAISKYYSTKQPQLRDITVRDWINGQSYDEQMKFGLEIWQKYMKQFGYSVN' A
#
# COMPACT_ATOMS: atom_id res chain seq x y z
N PRO A 1 -5.42 -9.34 -9.30
CA PRO A 1 -6.12 -8.58 -10.35
C PRO A 1 -5.35 -7.33 -10.73
N ARG A 2 -5.38 -7.02 -12.01
CA ARG A 2 -4.58 -5.94 -12.56
C ARG A 2 -4.95 -4.56 -11.96
N GLU A 3 -6.23 -4.28 -11.86
CA GLU A 3 -6.69 -3.00 -11.33
C GLU A 3 -6.29 -2.79 -9.87
N VAL A 4 -6.27 -3.86 -9.09
CA VAL A 4 -5.83 -3.79 -7.69
C VAL A 4 -4.33 -3.50 -7.65
N HIS A 5 -3.57 -4.19 -8.47
CA HIS A 5 -2.11 -4.01 -8.53
C HIS A 5 -1.76 -2.58 -8.95
N GLU A 6 -2.45 -2.05 -9.94
CA GLU A 6 -2.22 -0.68 -10.40
C GLU A 6 -2.57 0.35 -9.31
N ALA A 7 -3.67 0.13 -8.60
CA ALA A 7 -4.08 1.03 -7.54
C ALA A 7 -3.07 1.05 -6.40
N ILE A 8 -2.54 -0.11 -6.03
CA ILE A 8 -1.53 -0.21 -4.97
C ILE A 8 -0.24 0.49 -5.41
N SER A 9 0.18 0.26 -6.64
CA SER A 9 1.38 0.89 -7.18
C SER A 9 1.25 2.41 -7.16
N LYS A 10 0.10 2.92 -7.57
CA LYS A 10 -0.17 4.35 -7.57
C LYS A 10 -0.12 4.91 -6.14
N TYR A 11 -0.72 4.19 -5.19
CA TYR A 11 -0.71 4.61 -3.79
C TYR A 11 0.71 4.73 -3.26
N TYR A 12 1.58 3.75 -3.57
CA TYR A 12 2.97 3.76 -3.10
C TYR A 12 3.76 4.92 -3.71
N SER A 13 3.35 5.41 -4.87
CA SER A 13 4.05 6.50 -5.55
C SER A 13 3.48 7.87 -5.18
N THR A 14 2.45 7.93 -4.35
CA THR A 14 1.79 9.17 -3.98
C THR A 14 2.37 9.71 -2.68
N LYS A 15 2.63 11.01 -2.64
CA LYS A 15 3.05 11.66 -1.41
C LYS A 15 1.84 11.87 -0.52
N GLN A 16 1.97 11.47 0.74
CA GLN A 16 0.90 11.63 1.71
C GLN A 16 1.22 12.79 2.63
N PRO A 17 0.23 13.66 2.95
CA PRO A 17 0.48 14.80 3.84
C PRO A 17 1.08 14.40 5.18
N GLN A 18 0.63 13.29 5.76
CA GLN A 18 1.13 12.82 7.04
C GLN A 18 2.56 12.30 6.97
N LEU A 19 3.10 12.07 5.78
CA LEU A 19 4.45 11.57 5.60
C LEU A 19 5.45 12.66 5.19
N ARG A 20 5.07 13.93 5.32
CA ARG A 20 5.96 15.08 5.11
C ARG A 20 6.66 15.07 3.75
N ASP A 21 5.89 15.00 2.69
CA ASP A 21 6.38 15.11 1.31
C ASP A 21 7.19 13.92 0.81
N ILE A 22 7.24 12.82 1.52
CA ILE A 22 7.82 11.60 0.98
C ILE A 22 6.72 10.68 0.48
N THR A 23 7.05 9.81 -0.45
CA THR A 23 6.08 8.84 -0.95
C THR A 23 5.90 7.71 0.06
N VAL A 24 4.79 6.98 -0.08
CA VAL A 24 4.55 5.81 0.77
C VAL A 24 5.69 4.80 0.58
N ARG A 25 6.18 4.65 -0.66
CA ARG A 25 7.30 3.75 -0.94
C ARG A 25 8.54 4.12 -0.15
N ASP A 26 8.89 5.41 -0.13
CA ASP A 26 10.06 5.87 0.60
C ASP A 26 9.88 5.67 2.10
N TRP A 27 8.69 5.93 2.59
CA TRP A 27 8.39 5.74 4.01
C TRP A 27 8.54 4.27 4.42
N ILE A 28 7.95 3.36 3.63
CA ILE A 28 7.97 1.94 4.00
C ILE A 28 9.37 1.35 3.89
N ASN A 29 10.20 1.86 3.00
CA ASN A 29 11.58 1.39 2.88
C ASN A 29 12.40 1.67 4.13
N GLY A 30 11.96 2.62 4.95
CA GLY A 30 12.63 2.92 6.22
C GLY A 30 12.13 2.08 7.39
N GLN A 31 11.18 1.21 7.17
CA GLN A 31 10.60 0.40 8.23
C GLN A 31 11.28 -0.97 8.31
N SER A 32 11.06 -1.67 9.43
CA SER A 32 11.58 -3.03 9.57
C SER A 32 10.92 -3.96 8.57
N TYR A 33 11.54 -5.11 8.34
CA TYR A 33 10.99 -6.10 7.42
C TYR A 33 9.57 -6.54 7.84
N ASP A 34 9.39 -6.78 9.15
CA ASP A 34 8.09 -7.18 9.66
C ASP A 34 7.03 -6.12 9.43
N GLU A 35 7.39 -4.86 9.63
CA GLU A 35 6.47 -3.74 9.38
C GLU A 35 6.14 -3.61 7.90
N GLN A 36 7.10 -3.83 7.03
CA GLN A 36 6.88 -3.80 5.60
C GLN A 36 5.90 -4.89 5.16
N MET A 37 6.07 -6.08 5.69
CA MET A 37 5.17 -7.20 5.39
C MET A 37 3.76 -6.92 5.84
N LYS A 38 3.63 -6.43 7.08
CA LYS A 38 2.32 -6.12 7.66
C LYS A 38 1.60 -5.03 6.88
N PHE A 39 2.32 -3.97 6.56
CA PHE A 39 1.77 -2.85 5.82
C PHE A 39 1.31 -3.29 4.42
N GLY A 40 2.15 -4.05 3.74
CA GLY A 40 1.82 -4.54 2.41
C GLY A 40 0.57 -5.39 2.39
N LEU A 41 0.45 -6.28 3.37
CA LEU A 41 -0.71 -7.14 3.48
C LEU A 41 -1.99 -6.34 3.74
N GLU A 42 -1.93 -5.35 4.63
CA GLU A 42 -3.07 -4.50 4.94
C GLU A 42 -3.52 -3.70 3.71
N ILE A 43 -2.57 -3.14 2.98
CA ILE A 43 -2.87 -2.37 1.76
C ILE A 43 -3.49 -3.27 0.70
N TRP A 44 -2.93 -4.45 0.53
CA TRP A 44 -3.45 -5.41 -0.44
C TRP A 44 -4.91 -5.77 -0.14
N GLN A 45 -5.21 -6.08 1.13
CA GLN A 45 -6.56 -6.44 1.54
C GLN A 45 -7.53 -5.27 1.37
N LYS A 46 -7.07 -4.06 1.70
CA LYS A 46 -7.88 -2.86 1.56
C LYS A 46 -8.33 -2.67 0.11
N TYR A 47 -7.40 -2.76 -0.82
CA TYR A 47 -7.72 -2.55 -2.23
C TYR A 47 -8.50 -3.71 -2.83
N MET A 48 -8.26 -4.93 -2.38
CA MET A 48 -9.06 -6.06 -2.82
C MET A 48 -10.53 -5.85 -2.45
N LYS A 49 -10.79 -5.43 -1.22
CA LYS A 49 -12.15 -5.15 -0.78
C LYS A 49 -12.76 -3.98 -1.56
N GLN A 50 -11.97 -2.95 -1.79
CA GLN A 50 -12.44 -1.75 -2.49
C GLN A 50 -12.90 -2.09 -3.90
N PHE A 51 -12.27 -3.04 -4.56
CA PHE A 51 -12.64 -3.45 -5.90
C PHE A 51 -13.62 -4.62 -5.91
N GLY A 52 -14.12 -5.02 -4.76
CA GLY A 52 -15.17 -6.04 -4.68
C GLY A 52 -14.69 -7.49 -4.62
N TYR A 53 -13.41 -7.71 -4.39
CA TYR A 53 -12.88 -9.07 -4.28
C TYR A 53 -13.01 -9.60 -2.86
N SER A 54 -13.25 -10.91 -2.76
CA SER A 54 -13.30 -11.56 -1.47
C SER A 54 -11.89 -11.75 -0.91
N VAL A 55 -11.73 -11.45 0.39
CA VAL A 55 -10.44 -11.56 1.07
C VAL A 55 -10.62 -12.42 2.31
N ASN A 56 -10.16 -13.64 2.27
CA ASN A 56 -10.22 -14.55 3.40
C ASN A 56 -8.83 -15.06 3.76
#